data_c889841237a02a5fb06d76fb826b13b7
#
_entry.id   c889841237a02a5fb06d76fb826b13b7
#
_cell.length_a   1.000
_cell.length_b   1.000
_cell.length_c   1.000
_cell.angle_alpha   90.00
_cell.angle_beta   90.00
_cell.angle_gamma   90.00
#
_symmetry.space_group_name_H-M   'P 1'
#
loop_
_entity.id
_entity.type
_entity.pdbx_description
1 polymer ?
#
loop_
_entity_poly.entity_id
_entity_poly.type
_entity_poly.pdbx_seq_one_letter_code
_entity_poly.pdbx_strand_id
1 'polypeptide(L)'
;ASSTARPGSLGTLGGFGGLFDLKQSGYQDPILVSATDGVGTKLLLAIELNRHETIGIDLVAMCVNDIIVQGAEPLWFLDYFATGNLSLEIGQSILNGIVEGCKLAGASLLGGETAEMPNVYAPGHYDLAGFCVGAVERGSLIDSTGVTEGDTILGLASNGVHSNGY
;
A
#
# COMPACT_ATOMS: atom_id res chain seq x y z
N ALA A 1 1.80 -13.21 0.36
CA ALA A 1 3.03 -12.72 -0.28
C ALA A 1 3.35 -13.48 -1.58
N SER A 2 3.53 -14.81 -1.58
CA SER A 2 3.86 -15.55 -2.82
C SER A 2 2.84 -15.34 -3.95
N SER A 3 1.57 -15.15 -3.63
CA SER A 3 0.50 -14.90 -4.60
C SER A 3 0.51 -13.50 -5.23
N THR A 4 1.36 -12.59 -4.75
CA THR A 4 1.55 -11.23 -5.28
C THR A 4 2.88 -11.07 -6.02
N ALA A 5 3.67 -12.13 -6.15
CA ALA A 5 4.98 -12.07 -6.79
C ALA A 5 4.88 -11.61 -8.24
N ARG A 6 5.80 -10.74 -8.66
CA ARG A 6 5.93 -10.22 -10.02
C ARG A 6 7.39 -10.34 -10.51
N PRO A 7 7.67 -10.11 -11.78
CA PRO A 7 9.04 -10.03 -12.28
C PRO A 7 9.86 -9.00 -11.48
N GLY A 8 11.01 -9.40 -10.99
CA GLY A 8 11.86 -8.60 -10.10
C GLY A 8 11.75 -8.96 -8.62
N SER A 9 10.65 -9.57 -8.17
CA SER A 9 10.56 -10.03 -6.77
C SER A 9 11.54 -11.18 -6.52
N LEU A 10 12.46 -11.00 -5.57
CA LEU A 10 13.46 -11.99 -5.21
C LEU A 10 13.25 -12.47 -3.76
N GLY A 11 13.43 -13.77 -3.58
CA GLY A 11 13.42 -14.37 -2.25
C GLY A 11 12.03 -14.82 -1.77
N THR A 12 12.07 -15.48 -0.61
CA THR A 12 10.89 -15.90 0.14
C THR A 12 10.76 -15.06 1.39
N LEU A 13 9.56 -14.97 1.95
CA LEU A 13 9.35 -14.37 3.29
C LEU A 13 10.25 -15.07 4.32
N GLY A 14 10.83 -14.28 5.24
CA GLY A 14 11.71 -14.76 6.31
C GLY A 14 13.14 -14.24 6.24
N GLY A 15 13.49 -13.44 5.22
CA GLY A 15 14.71 -12.62 5.20
C GLY A 15 14.53 -11.31 5.97
N PHE A 16 15.63 -10.59 6.24
CA PHE A 16 15.57 -9.30 6.95
C PHE A 16 15.11 -8.14 6.07
N GLY A 17 15.16 -8.28 4.75
CA GLY A 17 14.71 -7.24 3.83
C GLY A 17 14.06 -7.84 2.59
N GLY A 18 13.08 -7.15 2.04
CA GLY A 18 12.50 -7.46 0.75
C GLY A 18 13.48 -7.15 -0.38
N LEU A 19 13.75 -8.11 -1.25
CA LEU A 19 14.65 -7.94 -2.37
C LEU A 19 13.86 -7.78 -3.67
N PHE A 20 14.23 -6.78 -4.46
CA PHE A 20 13.61 -6.54 -5.77
C PHE A 20 14.69 -6.23 -6.81
N ASP A 21 14.72 -7.02 -7.88
CA ASP A 21 15.62 -6.80 -9.01
C ASP A 21 14.93 -5.96 -10.08
N LEU A 22 15.20 -4.68 -10.07
CA LEU A 22 14.59 -3.72 -11.00
C LEU A 22 14.90 -4.03 -12.47
N LYS A 23 16.04 -4.65 -12.75
CA LYS A 23 16.44 -5.05 -14.10
C LYS A 23 15.47 -6.07 -14.71
N GLN A 24 14.92 -6.97 -13.89
CA GLN A 24 13.94 -7.96 -14.36
C GLN A 24 12.55 -7.34 -14.64
N SER A 25 12.32 -6.10 -14.25
CA SER A 25 11.06 -5.38 -14.51
C SER A 25 11.03 -4.67 -15.87
N GLY A 26 12.13 -4.75 -16.63
CA GLY A 26 12.16 -4.27 -18.02
C GLY A 26 12.44 -2.77 -18.20
N TYR A 27 12.69 -2.03 -17.12
CA TYR A 27 13.05 -0.60 -17.19
C TYR A 27 14.45 -0.39 -17.74
N GLN A 28 14.64 0.72 -18.45
CA GLN A 28 15.94 1.13 -19.01
C GLN A 28 16.60 2.26 -18.21
N ASP A 29 15.87 3.33 -17.92
CA ASP A 29 16.32 4.47 -17.11
C ASP A 29 15.23 4.90 -16.11
N PRO A 30 14.92 4.05 -15.12
CA PRO A 30 13.80 4.29 -14.22
C PRO A 30 14.14 5.36 -13.17
N ILE A 31 13.12 6.16 -12.84
CA ILE A 31 13.02 6.92 -11.61
C ILE A 31 12.18 6.12 -10.62
N LEU A 32 12.66 5.93 -9.41
CA LEU A 32 11.88 5.33 -8.34
C LEU A 32 11.00 6.38 -7.67
N VAL A 33 9.75 6.02 -7.47
CA VAL A 33 8.77 6.82 -6.73
C VAL A 33 8.38 6.05 -5.48
N SER A 34 8.40 6.70 -4.32
CA SER A 34 8.06 6.07 -3.05
C SER A 34 7.01 6.89 -2.31
N ALA A 35 6.08 6.20 -1.69
CA ALA A 35 5.04 6.77 -0.86
C ALA A 35 4.87 5.96 0.43
N THR A 36 4.48 6.65 1.49
CA THR A 36 4.07 6.03 2.75
C THR A 36 2.80 6.70 3.24
N ASP A 37 1.86 5.91 3.71
CA ASP A 37 0.61 6.39 4.26
C ASP A 37 0.11 5.47 5.37
N GLY A 38 -0.74 5.99 6.23
CA GLY A 38 -1.47 5.24 7.26
C GLY A 38 -2.97 5.27 6.97
N VAL A 39 -3.68 4.24 7.41
CA VAL A 39 -5.14 4.18 7.22
C VAL A 39 -5.86 5.33 7.95
N GLY A 40 -5.36 5.71 9.13
CA GLY A 40 -5.92 6.82 9.90
C GLY A 40 -7.22 6.48 10.62
N THR A 41 -8.08 7.48 10.83
CA THR A 41 -9.22 7.39 11.74
C THR A 41 -10.30 6.40 11.33
N LYS A 42 -10.38 5.97 10.07
CA LYS A 42 -11.34 4.93 9.67
C LYS A 42 -11.04 3.55 10.29
N LEU A 43 -9.83 3.35 10.88
CA LEU A 43 -9.55 2.19 11.72
C LEU A 43 -10.53 2.06 12.89
N LEU A 44 -10.98 3.19 13.45
CA LEU A 44 -11.97 3.18 14.53
C LEU A 44 -13.29 2.54 14.08
N LEU A 45 -13.73 2.82 12.86
CA LEU A 45 -14.93 2.20 12.30
C LEU A 45 -14.75 0.69 12.10
N ALA A 46 -13.58 0.26 11.62
CA ALA A 46 -13.28 -1.16 11.47
C ALA A 46 -13.29 -1.89 12.82
N ILE A 47 -12.75 -1.26 13.85
CA ILE A 47 -12.69 -1.79 15.22
C ILE A 47 -14.09 -1.83 15.84
N GLU A 48 -14.86 -0.74 15.80
CA GLU A 48 -16.20 -0.64 16.36
C GLU A 48 -17.19 -1.61 15.71
N LEU A 49 -17.11 -1.79 14.40
CA LEU A 49 -17.96 -2.69 13.63
C LEU A 49 -17.42 -4.12 13.56
N ASN A 50 -16.24 -4.38 14.12
CA ASN A 50 -15.52 -5.65 14.02
C ASN A 50 -15.42 -6.14 12.56
N ARG A 51 -15.05 -5.22 11.64
CA ARG A 51 -14.90 -5.48 10.19
C ARG A 51 -13.50 -5.14 9.74
N HIS A 52 -12.67 -6.15 9.56
CA HIS A 52 -11.23 -6.00 9.29
C HIS A 52 -10.81 -6.48 7.91
N GLU A 53 -11.72 -7.09 7.16
CA GLU A 53 -11.44 -7.81 5.92
C GLU A 53 -11.06 -6.90 4.73
N THR A 54 -11.49 -5.63 4.74
CA THR A 54 -11.24 -4.70 3.63
C THR A 54 -10.25 -3.60 3.95
N ILE A 55 -9.95 -3.38 5.23
CA ILE A 55 -9.11 -2.26 5.65
C ILE A 55 -7.67 -2.34 5.10
N GLY A 56 -7.18 -3.56 4.84
CA GLY A 56 -5.88 -3.77 4.20
C GLY A 56 -5.86 -3.34 2.73
N ILE A 57 -7.00 -3.45 2.02
CA ILE A 57 -7.14 -2.95 0.64
C ILE A 57 -7.01 -1.42 0.65
N ASP A 58 -7.68 -0.76 1.59
CA ASP A 58 -7.60 0.69 1.76
C ASP A 58 -6.16 1.15 2.00
N LEU A 59 -5.42 0.46 2.88
CA LEU A 59 -4.02 0.77 3.15
C LEU A 59 -3.17 0.76 1.87
N VAL A 60 -3.28 -0.31 1.08
CA VAL A 60 -2.53 -0.42 -0.18
C VAL A 60 -2.96 0.66 -1.17
N ALA A 61 -4.26 0.90 -1.31
CA ALA A 61 -4.79 1.89 -2.24
C ALA A 61 -4.29 3.31 -1.92
N MET A 62 -4.21 3.69 -0.65
CA MET A 62 -3.73 5.01 -0.24
C MET A 62 -2.28 5.24 -0.67
N CYS A 63 -1.39 4.28 -0.40
CA CYS A 63 0.01 4.36 -0.82
C CYS A 63 0.18 4.30 -2.35
N VAL A 64 -0.60 3.45 -3.02
CA VAL A 64 -0.51 3.25 -4.48
C VAL A 64 -1.01 4.47 -5.24
N ASN A 65 -2.06 5.14 -4.74
CA ASN A 65 -2.56 6.37 -5.37
C ASN A 65 -1.49 7.44 -5.47
N ASP A 66 -0.65 7.59 -4.46
CA ASP A 66 0.47 8.55 -4.48
C ASP A 66 1.56 8.18 -5.50
N ILE A 67 1.69 6.89 -5.81
CA ILE A 67 2.62 6.39 -6.83
C ILE A 67 2.10 6.66 -8.25
N ILE A 68 0.84 6.31 -8.51
CA ILE A 68 0.28 6.37 -9.87
C ILE A 68 0.07 7.80 -10.37
N VAL A 69 -0.16 8.78 -9.49
CA VAL A 69 -0.30 10.19 -9.91
C VAL A 69 0.99 10.76 -10.50
N GLN A 70 2.13 10.13 -10.24
CA GLN A 70 3.43 10.46 -10.85
C GLN A 70 3.67 9.72 -12.18
N GLY A 71 2.69 8.90 -12.64
CA GLY A 71 2.87 8.03 -13.81
C GLY A 71 3.69 6.78 -13.52
N ALA A 72 3.99 6.49 -12.26
CA ALA A 72 4.79 5.33 -11.88
C ALA A 72 3.91 4.08 -11.70
N GLU A 73 4.46 2.94 -12.09
CA GLU A 73 3.89 1.63 -11.86
C GLU A 73 4.29 1.15 -10.45
N PRO A 74 3.33 0.74 -9.58
CA PRO A 74 3.65 0.15 -8.30
C PRO A 74 4.43 -1.15 -8.46
N LEU A 75 5.55 -1.31 -7.75
CA LEU A 75 6.40 -2.48 -7.86
C LEU A 75 6.31 -3.38 -6.63
N TRP A 76 6.50 -2.80 -5.43
CA TRP A 76 6.40 -3.55 -4.18
C TRP A 76 5.82 -2.73 -3.05
N PHE A 77 5.33 -3.45 -2.06
CA PHE A 77 4.68 -2.93 -0.88
C PHE A 77 5.27 -3.57 0.38
N LEU A 78 5.37 -2.79 1.44
CA LEU A 78 5.69 -3.23 2.79
C LEU A 78 4.61 -2.68 3.73
N ASP A 79 4.14 -3.51 4.67
CA ASP A 79 3.18 -3.09 5.68
C ASP A 79 3.81 -2.95 7.07
N TYR A 80 3.21 -2.11 7.89
CA TYR A 80 3.46 -2.01 9.31
C TYR A 80 2.14 -2.15 10.06
N PHE A 81 2.02 -3.21 10.84
CA PHE A 81 0.87 -3.49 11.68
C PHE A 81 1.28 -3.42 13.15
N ALA A 82 0.74 -2.47 13.90
CA ALA A 82 1.03 -2.25 15.32
C ALA A 82 -0.23 -2.39 16.15
N THR A 83 -0.15 -3.11 17.27
CA THR A 83 -1.28 -3.36 18.17
C THR A 83 -0.82 -3.46 19.61
N GLY A 84 -1.74 -3.29 20.57
CA GLY A 84 -1.46 -3.53 21.98
C GLY A 84 -1.33 -5.01 22.31
N ASN A 85 -2.16 -5.84 21.69
CA ASN A 85 -2.19 -7.30 21.87
C ASN A 85 -2.61 -7.95 20.57
N LEU A 86 -1.81 -8.87 20.05
CA LEU A 86 -2.04 -9.47 18.76
C LEU A 86 -3.18 -10.49 18.81
N SER A 87 -4.26 -10.21 18.07
CA SER A 87 -5.26 -11.21 17.71
C SER A 87 -4.89 -11.82 16.36
N LEU A 88 -4.64 -13.14 16.34
CA LEU A 88 -4.27 -13.84 15.11
C LEU A 88 -5.38 -13.78 14.06
N GLU A 89 -6.65 -13.84 14.48
CA GLU A 89 -7.81 -13.76 13.58
C GLU A 89 -7.91 -12.40 12.91
N ILE A 90 -7.81 -11.32 13.68
CA ILE A 90 -7.83 -9.94 13.16
C ILE A 90 -6.62 -9.70 12.27
N GLY A 91 -5.42 -10.07 12.73
CA GLY A 91 -4.19 -9.92 11.95
C GLY A 91 -4.24 -10.66 10.61
N GLN A 92 -4.76 -11.88 10.60
CA GLN A 92 -4.94 -12.64 9.36
C GLN A 92 -5.95 -11.97 8.41
N SER A 93 -7.05 -11.45 8.93
CA SER A 93 -8.06 -10.73 8.14
C SER A 93 -7.45 -9.49 7.48
N ILE A 94 -6.71 -8.68 8.23
CA ILE A 94 -6.01 -7.49 7.75
C ILE A 94 -4.98 -7.86 6.67
N LEU A 95 -4.13 -8.86 6.93
CA LEU A 95 -3.11 -9.29 5.97
C LEU A 95 -3.71 -9.85 4.68
N ASN A 96 -4.86 -10.53 4.74
CA ASN A 96 -5.58 -10.96 3.54
C ASN A 96 -6.05 -9.76 2.71
N GLY A 97 -6.54 -8.70 3.36
CA GLY A 97 -6.90 -7.45 2.69
C GLY A 97 -5.69 -6.78 2.03
N ILE A 98 -4.53 -6.74 2.70
CA ILE A 98 -3.28 -6.21 2.13
C ILE A 98 -2.85 -7.02 0.91
N VAL A 99 -2.88 -8.35 0.99
CA VAL A 99 -2.57 -9.23 -0.15
C VAL A 99 -3.50 -8.97 -1.32
N GLU A 100 -4.79 -8.80 -1.07
CA GLU A 100 -5.77 -8.50 -2.12
C GLU A 100 -5.51 -7.12 -2.74
N GLY A 101 -5.26 -6.09 -1.93
CA GLY A 101 -4.89 -4.76 -2.40
C GLY A 101 -3.63 -4.79 -3.27
N CYS A 102 -2.60 -5.53 -2.86
CA CYS A 102 -1.38 -5.71 -3.65
C CYS A 102 -1.63 -6.40 -4.99
N LYS A 103 -2.52 -7.42 -5.04
CA LYS A 103 -2.92 -8.06 -6.29
C LYS A 103 -3.64 -7.09 -7.23
N LEU A 104 -4.59 -6.32 -6.71
CA LEU A 104 -5.32 -5.31 -7.47
C LEU A 104 -4.39 -4.24 -8.03
N ALA A 105 -3.38 -3.83 -7.27
CA ALA A 105 -2.39 -2.85 -7.67
C ALA A 105 -1.27 -3.42 -8.56
N GLY A 106 -1.16 -4.74 -8.70
CA GLY A 106 -0.05 -5.39 -9.40
C GLY A 106 1.29 -5.28 -8.65
N ALA A 107 1.28 -4.94 -7.36
CA ALA A 107 2.46 -4.80 -6.53
C ALA A 107 2.79 -6.08 -5.76
N SER A 108 4.07 -6.35 -5.52
CA SER A 108 4.49 -7.48 -4.69
C SER A 108 4.53 -7.10 -3.22
N LEU A 109 3.83 -7.83 -2.36
CA LEU A 109 4.04 -7.74 -0.91
C LEU A 109 5.36 -8.44 -0.57
N LEU A 110 6.43 -7.66 -0.36
CA LEU A 110 7.77 -8.19 -0.12
C LEU A 110 8.08 -8.46 1.35
N GLY A 111 7.34 -7.86 2.25
CA GLY A 111 7.52 -8.00 3.68
C GLY A 111 6.70 -7.00 4.45
N GLY A 112 7.01 -6.85 5.71
CA GLY A 112 6.36 -5.93 6.62
C GLY A 112 6.85 -6.16 8.04
N GLU A 113 6.20 -5.49 8.99
CA GLU A 113 6.47 -5.60 10.42
C GLU A 113 5.16 -5.76 11.18
N THR A 114 5.15 -6.65 12.14
CA THR A 114 4.06 -6.77 13.13
C THR A 114 4.62 -6.46 14.50
N ALA A 115 4.17 -5.36 15.09
CA ALA A 115 4.64 -4.90 16.39
C ALA A 115 3.54 -5.06 17.46
N GLU A 116 3.86 -5.80 18.52
CA GLU A 116 3.02 -5.89 19.70
C GLU A 116 3.56 -4.96 20.77
N MET A 117 2.78 -3.92 21.09
CA MET A 117 3.19 -2.86 22.01
C MET A 117 2.14 -2.65 23.10
N PRO A 118 2.16 -3.49 24.16
CA PRO A 118 1.23 -3.36 25.30
C PRO A 118 1.31 -1.97 25.93
N ASN A 119 0.15 -1.41 26.27
CA ASN A 119 -0.03 -0.06 26.85
C ASN A 119 0.27 1.12 25.91
N VAL A 120 0.77 0.91 24.70
CA VAL A 120 0.83 1.96 23.67
C VAL A 120 -0.53 2.08 22.98
N TYR A 121 -1.14 0.95 22.65
CA TYR A 121 -2.49 0.87 22.08
C TYR A 121 -3.48 0.37 23.12
N ALA A 122 -4.69 0.91 23.10
CA ALA A 122 -5.79 0.41 23.91
C ALA A 122 -6.15 -1.05 23.50
N PRO A 123 -6.75 -1.84 24.41
CA PRO A 123 -7.17 -3.19 24.08
C PRO A 123 -8.07 -3.22 22.82
N GLY A 124 -7.73 -4.09 21.87
CA GLY A 124 -8.44 -4.22 20.58
C GLY A 124 -8.11 -3.14 19.55
N HIS A 125 -7.32 -2.12 19.89
CA HIS A 125 -6.88 -1.10 18.96
C HIS A 125 -5.59 -1.52 18.25
N TYR A 126 -5.46 -1.05 17.00
CA TYR A 126 -4.28 -1.24 16.18
C TYR A 126 -4.08 -0.06 15.23
N ASP A 127 -2.89 0.02 14.65
CA ASP A 127 -2.56 0.96 13.59
C ASP A 127 -1.98 0.23 12.38
N LEU A 128 -2.23 0.78 11.21
CA LEU A 128 -1.76 0.26 9.94
C LEU A 128 -1.10 1.37 9.14
N ALA A 129 0.15 1.15 8.76
CA ALA A 129 0.87 1.99 7.83
C ALA A 129 1.44 1.15 6.67
N GLY A 130 1.67 1.76 5.54
CA GLY A 130 2.23 1.12 4.37
C GLY A 130 3.34 1.94 3.75
N PHE A 131 4.19 1.26 3.02
CA PHE A 131 5.24 1.84 2.21
C PHE A 131 5.22 1.18 0.83
N CYS A 132 5.03 1.98 -0.20
CA CYS A 132 5.00 1.52 -1.59
C CYS A 132 6.16 2.14 -2.38
N VAL A 133 6.75 1.35 -3.26
CA VAL A 133 7.71 1.85 -4.24
C VAL A 133 7.25 1.45 -5.63
N GLY A 134 7.26 2.41 -6.52
CA GLY A 134 7.01 2.25 -7.94
C GLY A 134 8.18 2.76 -8.78
N ALA A 135 8.07 2.58 -10.07
CA ALA A 135 9.03 3.11 -11.03
C ALA A 135 8.32 3.69 -12.25
N VAL A 136 8.97 4.67 -12.85
CA VAL A 136 8.58 5.30 -14.12
C VAL A 136 9.82 5.57 -14.94
N GLU A 137 9.75 5.38 -16.26
CA GLU A 137 10.85 5.81 -17.14
C GLU A 137 11.01 7.34 -17.06
N ARG A 138 12.27 7.82 -17.02
CA ARG A 138 12.59 9.23 -16.83
C ARG A 138 11.81 10.18 -17.75
N GLY A 139 11.60 9.79 -18.99
CA GLY A 139 10.85 10.59 -19.96
C GLY A 139 9.33 10.53 -19.85
N SER A 140 8.80 9.69 -18.93
CA SER A 140 7.36 9.46 -18.74
C SER A 140 6.84 9.93 -17.40
N LEU A 141 7.69 10.60 -16.60
CA LEU A 141 7.27 11.16 -15.31
C LEU A 141 6.16 12.19 -15.53
N ILE A 142 5.05 12.03 -14.81
CA ILE A 142 3.94 13.00 -14.81
C ILE A 142 4.21 14.01 -13.70
N ASP A 143 4.31 15.28 -14.10
CA ASP A 143 4.43 16.41 -13.19
C ASP A 143 3.48 17.56 -13.60
N SER A 144 3.44 18.61 -12.80
CA SER A 144 2.56 19.76 -13.06
C SER A 144 3.00 20.61 -14.25
N THR A 145 4.20 20.40 -14.80
CA THR A 145 4.73 21.26 -15.88
C THR A 145 4.07 20.99 -17.23
N GLY A 146 3.45 19.81 -17.39
CA GLY A 146 2.71 19.44 -18.59
C GLY A 146 1.29 19.98 -18.67
N VAL A 147 0.75 20.56 -17.59
CA VAL A 147 -0.65 21.06 -17.55
C VAL A 147 -0.75 22.39 -18.28
N THR A 148 -1.67 22.50 -19.23
CA THR A 148 -1.86 23.70 -20.06
C THR A 148 -3.30 24.17 -20.10
N GLU A 149 -3.50 25.44 -20.47
CA GLU A 149 -4.84 25.99 -20.71
C GLU A 149 -5.52 25.24 -21.87
N GLY A 150 -6.73 24.76 -21.64
CA GLY A 150 -7.49 23.96 -22.60
C GLY A 150 -7.49 22.46 -22.35
N ASP A 151 -6.72 21.99 -21.36
CA ASP A 151 -6.75 20.58 -20.97
C ASP A 151 -8.13 20.17 -20.44
N THR A 152 -8.54 18.97 -20.77
CA THR A 152 -9.82 18.42 -20.33
C THR A 152 -9.71 17.84 -18.92
N ILE A 153 -10.58 18.32 -18.03
CA ILE A 153 -10.69 17.77 -16.67
C ILE A 153 -11.59 16.53 -16.71
N LEU A 154 -11.06 15.40 -16.25
CA LEU A 154 -11.81 14.16 -16.12
C LEU A 154 -12.10 13.86 -14.65
N GLY A 155 -13.32 13.46 -14.36
CA GLY A 155 -13.74 13.02 -13.04
C GLY A 155 -14.02 11.50 -13.05
N LEU A 156 -13.51 10.79 -12.06
CA LEU A 156 -13.87 9.40 -11.79
C LEU A 156 -14.98 9.37 -10.74
N ALA A 157 -16.06 8.63 -11.03
CA ALA A 157 -17.13 8.44 -10.07
C ALA A 157 -16.63 7.66 -8.84
N SER A 158 -17.01 8.11 -7.65
CA SER A 158 -16.73 7.39 -6.40
C SER A 158 -17.86 6.43 -6.06
N ASN A 159 -17.52 5.30 -5.44
CA ASN A 159 -18.49 4.35 -4.88
C ASN A 159 -19.10 4.79 -3.55
N GLY A 160 -18.67 5.93 -3.03
CA GLY A 160 -19.11 6.48 -1.76
C GLY A 160 -18.04 7.31 -1.07
N VAL A 161 -18.24 7.55 0.20
CA VAL A 161 -17.31 8.29 1.06
C VAL A 161 -16.18 7.35 1.49
N HIS A 162 -14.92 7.70 1.21
CA HIS A 162 -13.75 6.87 1.51
C HIS A 162 -12.97 7.33 2.75
N SER A 163 -13.58 8.13 3.59
CA SER A 163 -13.13 8.42 4.95
C SER A 163 -11.80 9.18 5.09
N ASN A 164 -11.43 9.99 4.11
CA ASN A 164 -10.30 10.89 4.23
C ASN A 164 -10.75 12.34 4.15
N GLY A 165 -10.41 13.13 5.20
CA GLY A 165 -10.50 14.58 5.15
C GLY A 165 -11.88 15.19 5.38
N TYR A 166 -12.79 14.47 6.05
CA TYR A 166 -14.06 15.06 6.51
C TYR A 166 -14.36 14.71 7.95
#